data_ad956121927229cd3cae39fe37c1816e
#
_entry.id   ad956121927229cd3cae39fe37c1816e
#
_cell.length_a   1.000
_cell.length_b   1.000
_cell.length_c   1.000
_cell.angle_alpha   90.00
_cell.angle_beta   90.00
_cell.angle_gamma   90.00
#
_symmetry.space_group_name_H-M   'P 1'
#
loop_
_entity.id
_entity.type
_entity.pdbx_description
1 polymer ?
#
loop_
_entity_poly.entity_id
_entity_poly.type
_entity_poly.pdbx_seq_one_letter_code
_entity_poly.pdbx_strand_id
1 'polypeptide(L)'
;GVEHRIEFVRELDGVRYYNDSIATSPSRVIAGLKAFGRKIIVIAGGYDKDIPYGPLGPYLTEFVKTLVLLGATADKIEAAAKAAPDYKPGSPEIIRVQTLEQAVSAARDAAQPGDIVTLSPASASFDLYRNFEERGQHFKRIVNELA
;
A
#
# COMPACT_ATOMS: atom_id res chain seq x y z
N GLY A 1 -3.89 -17.98 -7.90
CA GLY A 1 -3.19 -16.74 -8.17
C GLY A 1 -1.69 -16.89 -8.06
N VAL A 2 -1.00 -15.82 -8.42
CA VAL A 2 0.45 -15.77 -8.38
C VAL A 2 0.88 -15.17 -7.04
N GLU A 3 1.85 -15.79 -6.39
CA GLU A 3 2.39 -15.29 -5.12
C GLU A 3 2.94 -13.87 -5.30
N HIS A 4 2.68 -12.98 -4.32
CA HIS A 4 3.08 -11.58 -4.26
C HIS A 4 2.42 -10.66 -5.31
N ARG A 5 1.48 -11.18 -6.11
CA ARG A 5 0.72 -10.36 -7.07
C ARG A 5 -0.77 -10.40 -6.72
N ILE A 6 -1.26 -9.34 -6.09
CA ILE A 6 -2.65 -9.22 -5.61
C ILE A 6 -3.07 -10.54 -4.95
N GLU A 7 -2.19 -11.06 -4.12
CA GLU A 7 -2.35 -12.34 -3.48
C GLU A 7 -3.25 -12.20 -2.26
N PHE A 8 -4.37 -12.92 -2.22
CA PHE A 8 -5.21 -12.95 -1.02
C PHE A 8 -4.49 -13.65 0.12
N VAL A 9 -4.41 -12.99 1.29
CA VAL A 9 -3.72 -13.53 2.47
C VAL A 9 -4.72 -14.09 3.48
N ARG A 10 -5.65 -13.27 3.95
CA ARG A 10 -6.72 -13.71 4.86
C ARG A 10 -7.81 -12.66 4.95
N GLU A 11 -8.96 -13.09 5.46
CA GLU A 11 -10.01 -12.17 5.92
C GLU A 11 -10.06 -12.25 7.44
N LEU A 12 -10.08 -11.08 8.10
CA LEU A 12 -10.18 -10.96 9.55
C LEU A 12 -11.14 -9.83 9.88
N ASP A 13 -12.16 -10.11 10.67
CA ASP A 13 -13.17 -9.13 11.09
C ASP A 13 -13.83 -8.43 9.89
N GLY A 14 -14.04 -9.16 8.81
CA GLY A 14 -14.65 -8.64 7.59
C GLY A 14 -13.72 -7.84 6.70
N VAL A 15 -12.43 -7.75 7.04
CA VAL A 15 -11.40 -7.03 6.27
C VAL A 15 -10.56 -8.05 5.52
N ARG A 16 -10.40 -7.84 4.21
CA ARG A 16 -9.59 -8.71 3.35
C ARG A 16 -8.21 -8.11 3.15
N TYR A 17 -7.17 -8.91 3.38
CA TYR A 17 -5.77 -8.50 3.27
C TYR A 17 -5.15 -9.13 2.04
N TYR A 18 -4.49 -8.30 1.21
CA TYR A 18 -3.82 -8.73 -0.03
C TYR A 18 -2.36 -8.34 -0.03
N ASN A 19 -1.54 -9.21 -0.60
CA ASN A 19 -0.11 -9.01 -0.79
C ASN A 19 0.18 -8.73 -2.26
N ASP A 20 0.60 -7.51 -2.56
CA ASP A 20 1.02 -7.11 -3.91
C ASP A 20 2.45 -6.57 -3.86
N SER A 21 3.33 -7.26 -3.12
CA SER A 21 4.72 -6.83 -2.90
C SER A 21 5.52 -6.73 -4.20
N ILE A 22 5.09 -7.43 -5.25
CA ILE A 22 5.72 -7.33 -6.58
C ILE A 22 5.49 -5.96 -7.24
N ALA A 23 4.50 -5.19 -6.78
CA ALA A 23 4.21 -3.86 -7.31
C ALA A 23 5.26 -2.84 -6.86
N THR A 24 6.44 -2.92 -7.46
CA THR A 24 7.62 -2.12 -7.10
C THR A 24 7.73 -0.81 -7.87
N SER A 25 6.74 -0.47 -8.68
CA SER A 25 6.68 0.76 -9.47
C SER A 25 5.28 1.36 -9.45
N PRO A 26 5.15 2.68 -9.71
CA PRO A 26 3.84 3.32 -9.80
C PRO A 26 2.90 2.65 -10.82
N SER A 27 3.40 2.27 -11.99
CA SER A 27 2.56 1.66 -13.02
C SER A 27 1.94 0.34 -12.57
N ARG A 28 2.66 -0.47 -11.80
CA ARG A 28 2.12 -1.73 -11.27
C ARG A 28 1.08 -1.49 -10.19
N VAL A 29 1.29 -0.48 -9.35
CA VAL A 29 0.29 -0.11 -8.34
C VAL A 29 -0.98 0.38 -9.01
N ILE A 30 -0.87 1.21 -10.05
CA ILE A 30 -2.02 1.69 -10.82
C ILE A 30 -2.84 0.51 -11.36
N ALA A 31 -2.16 -0.48 -11.95
CA ALA A 31 -2.84 -1.68 -12.47
C ALA A 31 -3.61 -2.42 -11.36
N GLY A 32 -2.98 -2.57 -10.19
CA GLY A 32 -3.62 -3.22 -9.04
C GLY A 32 -4.83 -2.44 -8.52
N LEU A 33 -4.71 -1.12 -8.40
CA LEU A 33 -5.80 -0.26 -7.96
C LEU A 33 -7.00 -0.36 -8.89
N LYS A 34 -6.76 -0.35 -10.20
CA LYS A 34 -7.83 -0.52 -11.20
C LYS A 34 -8.49 -1.89 -11.09
N ALA A 35 -7.70 -2.93 -10.79
CA ALA A 35 -8.22 -4.28 -10.63
C ALA A 35 -9.18 -4.40 -9.46
N PHE A 36 -8.91 -3.73 -8.34
CA PHE A 36 -9.85 -3.69 -7.22
C PHE A 36 -11.09 -2.88 -7.54
N GLY A 37 -10.97 -1.79 -8.30
CA GLY A 37 -12.07 -0.99 -8.82
C GLY A 37 -12.92 -0.28 -7.76
N ARG A 38 -12.38 -0.04 -6.57
CA ARG A 38 -13.06 0.64 -5.47
C ARG A 38 -12.03 1.30 -4.56
N LYS A 39 -12.47 2.18 -3.66
CA LYS A 39 -11.54 2.78 -2.69
C LYS A 39 -11.12 1.76 -1.65
N ILE A 40 -9.81 1.61 -1.46
CA ILE A 40 -9.20 0.62 -0.57
C ILE A 40 -8.13 1.27 0.32
N ILE A 41 -7.64 0.51 1.29
CA ILE A 41 -6.55 0.92 2.15
C ILE A 41 -5.25 0.37 1.57
N VAL A 42 -4.27 1.25 1.34
CA VAL A 42 -3.01 0.88 0.69
C VAL A 42 -1.84 1.18 1.63
N ILE A 43 -0.96 0.20 1.77
CA ILE A 43 0.34 0.36 2.42
C ILE A 43 1.36 0.50 1.30
N ALA A 44 2.09 1.62 1.28
CA ALA A 44 3.05 1.92 0.22
C ALA A 44 4.31 2.56 0.77
N GLY A 45 5.36 2.56 -0.06
CA GLY A 45 6.66 3.12 0.27
C GLY A 45 7.73 2.06 0.38
N GLY A 46 8.97 2.51 0.42
CA GLY A 46 10.13 1.65 0.49
C GLY A 46 11.37 2.37 -0.02
N TYR A 47 12.28 1.60 -0.65
CA TYR A 47 13.53 2.11 -1.17
C TYR A 47 13.31 3.03 -2.37
N ASP A 48 14.06 4.14 -2.42
CA ASP A 48 13.93 5.14 -3.47
C ASP A 48 14.88 4.82 -4.64
N LYS A 49 14.31 4.42 -5.78
CA LYS A 49 15.04 4.18 -7.03
C LYS A 49 15.13 5.45 -7.89
N ASP A 50 14.71 6.59 -7.35
CA ASP A 50 14.70 7.86 -8.07
C ASP A 50 13.79 7.85 -9.31
N ILE A 51 12.62 7.22 -9.18
CA ILE A 51 11.60 7.19 -10.23
C ILE A 51 10.51 8.22 -9.92
N PRO A 52 9.80 8.74 -10.94
CA PRO A 52 8.76 9.73 -10.71
C PRO A 52 7.48 9.11 -10.13
N TYR A 53 6.92 9.74 -9.10
CA TYR A 53 5.67 9.31 -8.47
C TYR A 53 4.45 10.14 -8.92
N GLY A 54 4.68 11.26 -9.60
CA GLY A 54 3.59 12.14 -10.05
C GLY A 54 2.43 11.42 -10.74
N PRO A 55 2.70 10.49 -11.69
CA PRO A 55 1.63 9.77 -12.39
C PRO A 55 0.71 8.95 -11.47
N LEU A 56 1.18 8.58 -10.28
CA LEU A 56 0.39 7.81 -9.33
C LEU A 56 -0.68 8.67 -8.64
N GLY A 57 -0.44 9.98 -8.52
CA GLY A 57 -1.28 10.87 -7.71
C GLY A 57 -2.78 10.79 -7.98
N PRO A 58 -3.25 10.97 -9.23
CA PRO A 58 -4.68 10.91 -9.54
C PRO A 58 -5.33 9.58 -9.17
N TYR A 59 -4.59 8.48 -9.28
CA TYR A 59 -5.11 7.15 -8.91
C TYR A 59 -5.20 6.98 -7.40
N LEU A 60 -4.30 7.62 -6.65
CA LEU A 60 -4.38 7.61 -5.18
C LEU A 60 -5.63 8.35 -4.69
N THR A 61 -5.99 9.46 -5.32
CA THR A 61 -7.22 10.19 -4.95
C THR A 61 -8.48 9.44 -5.38
N GLU A 62 -8.43 8.68 -6.47
CA GLU A 62 -9.59 7.96 -6.99
C GLU A 62 -9.85 6.65 -6.26
N PHE A 63 -8.78 5.89 -5.94
CA PHE A 63 -8.90 4.49 -5.52
C PHE A 63 -8.43 4.21 -4.09
N VAL A 64 -7.97 5.21 -3.34
CA VAL A 64 -7.43 4.98 -1.99
C VAL A 64 -8.20 5.80 -0.97
N LYS A 65 -8.76 5.12 0.02
CA LYS A 65 -9.42 5.81 1.14
C LYS A 65 -8.44 6.14 2.27
N THR A 66 -7.48 5.26 2.53
CA THR A 66 -6.43 5.46 3.53
C THR A 66 -5.11 5.00 2.95
N LEU A 67 -4.12 5.87 2.99
CA LEU A 67 -2.78 5.63 2.47
C LEU A 67 -1.80 5.60 3.63
N VAL A 68 -1.27 4.43 3.92
CA VAL A 68 -0.31 4.22 4.99
C VAL A 68 1.08 4.19 4.36
N LEU A 69 1.95 5.11 4.75
CA LEU A 69 3.24 5.33 4.11
C LEU A 69 4.39 5.08 5.05
N LEU A 70 5.42 4.41 4.53
CA LEU A 70 6.68 4.18 5.23
C LEU A 70 7.86 4.22 4.26
N GLY A 71 9.06 4.33 4.82
CA GLY A 71 10.30 4.25 4.05
C GLY A 71 10.69 5.55 3.33
N ALA A 72 11.76 5.46 2.54
CA ALA A 72 12.39 6.63 1.92
C ALA A 72 11.50 7.33 0.89
N THR A 73 10.58 6.61 0.25
CA THR A 73 9.70 7.19 -0.78
C THR A 73 8.42 7.81 -0.22
N ALA A 74 8.18 7.72 1.08
CA ALA A 74 6.92 8.18 1.69
C ALA A 74 6.62 9.65 1.35
N ASP A 75 7.61 10.54 1.45
CA ASP A 75 7.42 11.96 1.14
C ASP A 75 7.02 12.18 -0.32
N LYS A 76 7.63 11.44 -1.24
CA LYS A 76 7.34 11.56 -2.68
C LYS A 76 5.95 11.06 -3.02
N ILE A 77 5.51 9.96 -2.40
CA ILE A 77 4.17 9.41 -2.62
C ILE A 77 3.12 10.36 -2.05
N GLU A 78 3.35 10.86 -0.84
CA GLU A 78 2.44 11.84 -0.24
C GLU A 78 2.32 13.10 -1.10
N ALA A 79 3.45 13.62 -1.58
CA ALA A 79 3.46 14.80 -2.45
C ALA A 79 2.69 14.54 -3.76
N ALA A 80 2.82 13.34 -4.33
CA ALA A 80 2.08 12.96 -5.54
C ALA A 80 0.57 12.97 -5.30
N ALA A 81 0.12 12.42 -4.17
CA ALA A 81 -1.30 12.45 -3.82
C ALA A 81 -1.82 13.88 -3.65
N LYS A 82 -1.07 14.70 -2.91
CA LYS A 82 -1.48 16.09 -2.63
C LYS A 82 -1.46 17.00 -3.86
N ALA A 83 -0.64 16.67 -4.85
CA ALA A 83 -0.56 17.42 -6.10
C ALA A 83 -1.67 17.07 -7.11
N ALA A 84 -2.40 15.98 -6.87
CA ALA A 84 -3.48 15.57 -7.76
C ALA A 84 -4.61 16.60 -7.75
N PRO A 85 -5.22 16.92 -8.94
CA PRO A 85 -6.26 17.96 -9.02
C PRO A 85 -7.47 17.69 -8.11
N ASP A 86 -7.78 16.41 -7.88
CA ASP A 86 -8.94 16.01 -7.08
C ASP A 86 -8.63 15.81 -5.61
N TYR A 87 -7.39 16.09 -5.19
CA TYR A 87 -7.02 15.89 -3.79
C TYR A 87 -7.82 16.83 -2.87
N LYS A 88 -8.29 16.26 -1.77
CA LYS A 88 -8.89 17.01 -0.66
C LYS A 88 -8.28 16.51 0.65
N PRO A 89 -8.11 17.38 1.66
CA PRO A 89 -7.64 16.93 2.97
C PRO A 89 -8.47 15.76 3.49
N GLY A 90 -7.80 14.66 3.89
CA GLY A 90 -8.46 13.45 4.34
C GLY A 90 -8.93 12.50 3.24
N SER A 91 -8.73 12.82 1.97
CA SER A 91 -9.17 11.99 0.85
C SER A 91 -8.06 11.87 -0.21
N PRO A 92 -7.15 10.91 -0.08
CA PRO A 92 -7.08 9.87 0.96
C PRO A 92 -6.61 10.41 2.32
N GLU A 93 -7.02 9.74 3.38
CA GLU A 93 -6.37 9.88 4.68
C GLU A 93 -4.93 9.38 4.56
N ILE A 94 -3.97 10.12 5.12
CA ILE A 94 -2.54 9.76 5.03
C ILE A 94 -2.01 9.52 6.43
N ILE A 95 -1.45 8.33 6.64
CA ILE A 95 -0.86 7.92 7.91
C ILE A 95 0.61 7.58 7.67
N ARG A 96 1.51 8.15 8.48
CA ARG A 96 2.95 7.91 8.38
C ARG A 96 3.39 6.98 9.51
N VAL A 97 4.12 5.92 9.14
CA VAL A 97 4.64 4.93 10.09
C VAL A 97 6.10 4.62 9.77
N GLN A 98 6.76 3.85 10.62
CA GLN A 98 8.18 3.54 10.47
C GLN A 98 8.44 2.08 10.10
N THR A 99 7.55 1.16 10.49
CA THR A 99 7.75 -0.28 10.26
C THR A 99 6.55 -0.90 9.57
N LEU A 100 6.76 -2.05 8.96
CA LEU A 100 5.66 -2.79 8.33
C LEU A 100 4.64 -3.27 9.36
N GLU A 101 5.08 -3.65 10.55
CA GLU A 101 4.19 -4.00 11.66
C GLU A 101 3.27 -2.84 12.02
N GLN A 102 3.84 -1.63 12.15
CA GLN A 102 3.05 -0.42 12.41
C GLN A 102 2.10 -0.12 11.25
N ALA A 103 2.53 -0.37 10.01
CA ALA A 103 1.69 -0.14 8.85
C ALA A 103 0.46 -1.04 8.85
N VAL A 104 0.64 -2.32 9.13
CA VAL A 104 -0.48 -3.26 9.20
C VAL A 104 -1.42 -2.89 10.35
N SER A 105 -0.87 -2.53 11.51
CA SER A 105 -1.68 -2.09 12.65
C SER A 105 -2.50 -0.84 12.32
N ALA A 106 -1.89 0.15 11.70
CA ALA A 106 -2.59 1.39 11.31
C ALA A 106 -3.67 1.11 10.27
N ALA A 107 -3.39 0.26 9.29
CA ALA A 107 -4.36 -0.13 8.27
C ALA A 107 -5.54 -0.86 8.89
N ARG A 108 -5.27 -1.79 9.83
CA ARG A 108 -6.31 -2.51 10.54
C ARG A 108 -7.20 -1.55 11.34
N ASP A 109 -6.60 -0.60 12.04
CA ASP A 109 -7.34 0.37 12.85
C ASP A 109 -8.23 1.28 11.99
N ALA A 110 -7.80 1.60 10.78
CA ALA A 110 -8.57 2.41 9.84
C ALA A 110 -9.67 1.62 9.12
N ALA A 111 -9.59 0.29 9.13
CA ALA A 111 -10.48 -0.56 8.36
C ALA A 111 -11.80 -0.81 9.07
N GLN A 112 -12.86 -0.93 8.27
CA GLN A 112 -14.19 -1.37 8.72
C GLN A 112 -14.56 -2.65 7.96
N PRO A 113 -15.51 -3.45 8.49
CA PRO A 113 -15.98 -4.64 7.78
C PRO A 113 -16.35 -4.30 6.34
N GLY A 114 -15.87 -5.12 5.40
CA GLY A 114 -16.02 -4.89 3.97
C GLY A 114 -14.85 -4.20 3.31
N ASP A 115 -13.93 -3.65 4.08
CA ASP A 115 -12.74 -2.99 3.52
C ASP A 115 -11.71 -3.99 3.01
N ILE A 116 -10.86 -3.48 2.13
CA ILE A 116 -9.69 -4.18 1.59
C ILE A 116 -8.43 -3.43 2.01
N VAL A 117 -7.45 -4.18 2.50
CA VAL A 117 -6.10 -3.69 2.78
C VAL A 117 -5.14 -4.38 1.83
N THR A 118 -4.29 -3.64 1.14
CA THR A 118 -3.25 -4.21 0.28
C THR A 118 -1.89 -3.60 0.56
N LEU A 119 -0.86 -4.45 0.55
CA LEU A 119 0.52 -4.00 0.42
C LEU A 119 0.79 -3.79 -1.06
N SER A 120 0.93 -2.54 -1.50
CA SER A 120 1.26 -2.17 -2.87
C SER A 120 2.34 -1.08 -2.82
N PRO A 121 3.62 -1.48 -2.72
CA PRO A 121 4.66 -0.55 -2.25
C PRO A 121 5.02 0.57 -3.20
N ALA A 122 4.84 0.40 -4.50
CA ALA A 122 5.31 1.35 -5.53
C ALA A 122 6.81 1.65 -5.41
N SER A 123 7.55 0.80 -4.71
CA SER A 123 8.95 1.03 -4.35
C SER A 123 9.67 -0.29 -4.20
N ALA A 124 10.98 -0.27 -4.45
CA ALA A 124 11.82 -1.43 -4.21
C ALA A 124 11.97 -1.69 -2.70
N SER A 125 12.53 -2.85 -2.37
CA SER A 125 12.62 -3.34 -0.99
C SER A 125 14.02 -3.27 -0.38
N PHE A 126 15.02 -2.79 -1.13
CA PHE A 126 16.45 -3.06 -0.88
C PHE A 126 17.03 -2.55 0.44
N ASP A 127 16.40 -1.59 1.11
CA ASP A 127 16.94 -1.06 2.38
C ASP A 127 16.57 -1.92 3.60
N LEU A 128 15.39 -2.56 3.58
CA LEU A 128 14.89 -3.36 4.69
C LEU A 128 14.82 -4.85 4.36
N TYR A 129 14.71 -5.20 3.10
CA TYR A 129 14.56 -6.57 2.61
C TYR A 129 15.49 -6.80 1.44
N ARG A 130 15.92 -8.06 1.24
CA ARG A 130 16.78 -8.41 0.10
C ARG A 130 16.06 -8.31 -1.24
N ASN A 131 14.73 -8.55 -1.24
CA ASN A 131 13.91 -8.56 -2.45
C ASN A 131 12.44 -8.39 -2.06
N PHE A 132 11.57 -8.26 -3.08
CA PHE A 132 10.14 -8.08 -2.83
C PHE A 132 9.48 -9.33 -2.23
N GLU A 133 10.03 -10.51 -2.52
CA GLU A 133 9.50 -11.76 -1.96
C GLU A 133 9.66 -11.77 -0.44
N GLU A 134 10.83 -11.38 0.07
CA GLU A 134 11.06 -11.32 1.52
C GLU A 134 10.11 -10.31 2.19
N ARG A 135 9.89 -9.16 1.57
CA ARG A 135 8.93 -8.16 2.05
C ARG A 135 7.51 -8.74 2.07
N GLY A 136 7.12 -9.41 1.00
CA GLY A 136 5.81 -10.04 0.91
C GLY A 136 5.61 -11.13 1.94
N GLN A 137 6.62 -11.97 2.19
CA GLN A 137 6.57 -13.01 3.22
C GLN A 137 6.41 -12.39 4.61
N HIS A 138 7.14 -11.33 4.90
CA HIS A 138 7.03 -10.62 6.17
C HIS A 138 5.62 -10.05 6.37
N PHE A 139 5.07 -9.40 5.34
CA PHE A 139 3.70 -8.90 5.38
C PHE A 139 2.70 -10.00 5.68
N LYS A 140 2.82 -11.15 4.99
CA LYS A 140 1.90 -12.29 5.22
C LYS A 140 2.00 -12.82 6.65
N ARG A 141 3.21 -12.91 7.21
CA ARG A 141 3.37 -13.33 8.60
C ARG A 141 2.68 -12.38 9.56
N ILE A 142 2.89 -11.07 9.39
CA ILE A 142 2.26 -10.06 10.26
C ILE A 142 0.74 -10.19 10.20
N VAL A 143 0.18 -10.26 9.00
CA VAL A 143 -1.27 -10.37 8.80
C VAL A 143 -1.81 -11.65 9.43
N ASN A 144 -1.13 -12.77 9.23
CA ASN A 144 -1.59 -14.07 9.76
C ASN A 144 -1.45 -14.18 11.28
N GLU A 145 -0.63 -13.34 11.90
CA GLU A 145 -0.46 -13.30 13.36
C GLU A 145 -1.42 -12.31 14.04
N LEU A 146 -2.19 -11.54 13.29
CA LEU A 146 -3.19 -10.65 13.87
C LEU A 146 -4.25 -11.45 14.64
N ALA A 147 -4.61 -10.95 15.82
CA ALA A 147 -5.62 -11.57 16.68
C ALA A 147 -7.01 -10.93 16.47
#